data_5d1846f5869576f858ce70100883c724
#
_entry.id   5d1846f5869576f858ce70100883c724
#
_cell.length_a   1.000
_cell.length_b   1.000
_cell.length_c   1.000
_cell.angle_alpha   90.00
_cell.angle_beta   90.00
_cell.angle_gamma   90.00
#
_symmetry.space_group_name_H-M   'P 1'
#
loop_
_entity.id
_entity.type
_entity.pdbx_description
1 polymer ?
#
loop_
_entity_poly.entity_id
_entity_poly.type
_entity_poly.pdbx_seq_one_letter_code
_entity_poly.pdbx_strand_id
1 'polypeptide(L)'
;MEYLKQVHDFATKWVDKFRDQKTNYIELVDHYMADDCEALGFQMDCGHAFSEKYGNAASKYDELNQVIDEVTDISLLGSAIYSQWRYFNHWAYDAASILEFENRSWFILALSRLAVLSGENPFIFTGELEKIRIVSNRLGYGPCP
;
A
#
# COMPACT_ATOMS: atom_id res chain seq x y z
N MET A 1 15.06 6.94 14.85
CA MET A 1 15.27 7.78 13.67
C MET A 1 13.96 8.43 13.27
N GLU A 2 14.00 9.74 13.17
CA GLU A 2 12.77 10.52 12.94
C GLU A 2 12.08 10.17 11.62
N TYR A 3 12.86 10.03 10.55
CA TYR A 3 12.29 9.70 9.23
C TYR A 3 11.58 8.34 9.24
N LEU A 4 12.22 7.32 9.80
CA LEU A 4 11.61 5.98 9.87
C LEU A 4 10.34 5.99 10.71
N LYS A 5 10.31 6.79 11.78
CA LYS A 5 9.11 6.95 12.58
C LYS A 5 8.00 7.59 11.78
N GLN A 6 8.31 8.62 10.99
CA GLN A 6 7.34 9.29 10.14
C GLN A 6 6.77 8.33 9.08
N VAL A 7 7.63 7.52 8.47
CA VAL A 7 7.18 6.50 7.50
C VAL A 7 6.27 5.48 8.20
N HIS A 8 6.66 5.05 9.38
CA HIS A 8 5.89 4.07 10.14
C HIS A 8 4.50 4.62 10.50
N ASP A 9 4.45 5.85 10.99
CA ASP A 9 3.19 6.52 11.33
C ASP A 9 2.28 6.66 10.10
N PHE A 10 2.86 7.03 8.98
CA PHE A 10 2.14 7.10 7.70
C PHE A 10 1.56 5.73 7.34
N ALA A 11 2.39 4.69 7.36
CA ALA A 11 1.97 3.34 6.95
C ALA A 11 0.86 2.80 7.84
N THR A 12 0.98 2.95 9.15
CA THR A 12 -0.03 2.44 10.09
C THR A 12 -1.34 3.22 9.98
N LYS A 13 -1.27 4.53 9.83
CA LYS A 13 -2.46 5.37 9.64
C LYS A 13 -3.25 4.94 8.41
N TRP A 14 -2.59 4.78 7.28
CA TRP A 14 -3.28 4.47 6.03
C TRP A 14 -3.69 3.01 5.91
N VAL A 15 -2.90 2.07 6.46
CA VAL A 15 -3.33 0.67 6.47
C VAL A 15 -4.62 0.51 7.28
N ASP A 16 -4.74 1.21 8.40
CA ASP A 16 -5.96 1.17 9.19
C ASP A 16 -7.16 1.69 8.42
N LYS A 17 -6.99 2.77 7.66
CA LYS A 17 -8.07 3.30 6.82
C LYS A 17 -8.51 2.32 5.74
N PHE A 18 -7.56 1.65 5.09
CA PHE A 18 -7.91 0.67 4.05
C PHE A 18 -8.54 -0.60 4.63
N ARG A 19 -8.19 -0.97 5.84
CA ARG A 19 -8.75 -2.15 6.51
C ARG A 19 -10.15 -1.90 7.08
N ASP A 20 -10.49 -0.66 7.36
CA ASP A 20 -11.78 -0.31 7.92
C ASP A 20 -12.83 -0.31 6.78
N GLN A 21 -13.74 -1.27 6.83
CA GLN A 21 -14.79 -1.42 5.81
C GLN A 21 -15.78 -0.27 5.79
N LYS A 22 -15.79 0.56 6.83
CA LYS A 22 -16.65 1.75 6.89
C LYS A 22 -16.04 2.95 6.21
N THR A 23 -14.74 2.91 5.92
CA THR A 23 -14.06 3.99 5.20
C THR A 23 -14.61 4.08 3.79
N ASN A 24 -15.04 5.26 3.37
CA ASN A 24 -15.49 5.46 2.00
C ASN A 24 -14.34 5.97 1.12
N TYR A 25 -14.53 5.90 -0.20
CA TYR A 25 -13.46 6.25 -1.13
C TYR A 25 -13.04 7.72 -1.04
N ILE A 26 -13.93 8.61 -0.62
CA ILE A 26 -13.63 10.04 -0.50
C ILE A 26 -12.50 10.25 0.51
N GLU A 27 -12.53 9.53 1.62
CA GLU A 27 -11.48 9.60 2.64
C GLU A 27 -10.13 9.12 2.14
N LEU A 28 -10.13 8.22 1.16
CA LEU A 28 -8.91 7.64 0.62
C LEU A 28 -8.34 8.43 -0.56
N VAL A 29 -9.21 9.03 -1.38
CA VAL A 29 -8.78 9.74 -2.58
C VAL A 29 -8.65 11.24 -2.38
N ASP A 30 -9.13 11.77 -1.27
CA ASP A 30 -8.92 13.16 -0.94
C ASP A 30 -7.42 13.39 -0.75
N HIS A 31 -6.99 14.59 -0.99
CA HIS A 31 -5.58 14.98 -1.18
C HIS A 31 -4.62 14.68 -0.02
N TYR A 32 -5.11 14.16 1.08
CA TYR A 32 -4.30 13.94 2.28
C TYR A 32 -3.17 12.93 2.11
N MET A 33 -3.42 11.85 1.37
CA MET A 33 -2.36 10.86 1.16
C MET A 33 -1.22 11.43 0.29
N ALA A 34 -1.56 12.25 -0.69
CA ALA A 34 -0.57 12.91 -1.51
C ALA A 34 0.35 13.80 -0.68
N ASP A 35 -0.23 14.60 0.22
CA ASP A 35 0.55 15.48 1.08
C ASP A 35 1.50 14.69 1.97
N ASP A 36 1.03 13.60 2.54
CA ASP A 36 1.85 12.72 3.36
C ASP A 36 2.99 12.10 2.55
N CYS A 37 2.70 11.62 1.35
CA CYS A 37 3.71 11.03 0.46
C CYS A 37 4.78 12.03 0.07
N GLU A 38 4.37 13.26 -0.28
CA GLU A 38 5.31 14.31 -0.64
C GLU A 38 6.19 14.71 0.53
N ALA A 39 5.63 14.79 1.73
CA ALA A 39 6.37 15.11 2.93
C ALA A 39 7.44 14.06 3.24
N LEU A 40 7.21 12.80 2.87
CA LEU A 40 8.15 11.71 3.07
C LEU A 40 9.15 11.54 1.91
N GLY A 41 9.03 12.36 0.86
CA GLY A 41 9.93 12.32 -0.28
C GLY A 41 9.63 11.20 -1.28
N PHE A 42 8.46 10.59 -1.22
CA PHE A 42 8.06 9.59 -2.18
C PHE A 42 7.79 10.23 -3.54
N GLN A 43 8.21 9.56 -4.61
CA GLN A 43 8.14 10.10 -5.96
C GLN A 43 6.94 9.55 -6.72
N MET A 44 6.25 10.41 -7.43
CA MET A 44 5.15 9.98 -8.29
C MET A 44 5.68 9.76 -9.70
N ASP A 45 6.18 8.55 -9.96
CA ASP A 45 6.83 8.16 -11.22
C ASP A 45 6.00 7.19 -12.04
N CYS A 46 4.71 7.12 -11.81
CA CYS A 46 3.78 6.18 -12.43
C CYS A 46 4.13 4.71 -12.15
N GLY A 47 4.86 4.46 -11.08
CA GLY A 47 5.28 3.12 -10.68
C GLY A 47 6.42 2.55 -11.51
N HIS A 48 7.08 3.37 -12.33
CA HIS A 48 8.11 2.89 -13.26
C HIS A 48 9.28 2.21 -12.55
N ALA A 49 9.84 2.82 -11.53
CA ALA A 49 10.99 2.26 -10.81
C ALA A 49 10.64 0.91 -10.16
N PHE A 50 9.46 0.83 -9.56
CA PHE A 50 8.99 -0.40 -8.93
C PHE A 50 8.70 -1.48 -9.98
N SER A 51 8.05 -1.09 -11.08
CA SER A 51 7.74 -2.01 -12.19
C SER A 51 8.98 -2.59 -12.83
N GLU A 52 10.03 -1.81 -12.99
CA GLU A 52 11.29 -2.29 -13.55
C GLU A 52 11.87 -3.43 -12.74
N LYS A 53 11.68 -3.40 -11.43
CA LYS A 53 12.22 -4.41 -10.52
C LYS A 53 11.27 -5.57 -10.29
N TYR A 54 9.98 -5.30 -10.19
CA TYR A 54 8.99 -6.30 -9.76
C TYR A 54 7.83 -6.49 -10.75
N GLY A 55 7.87 -5.84 -11.89
CA GLY A 55 6.85 -6.04 -12.93
C GLY A 55 5.47 -5.64 -12.47
N ASN A 56 4.50 -6.50 -12.71
CA ASN A 56 3.08 -6.22 -12.43
C ASN A 56 2.75 -6.08 -10.95
N ALA A 57 3.69 -6.39 -10.07
CA ALA A 57 3.50 -6.18 -8.62
C ALA A 57 3.22 -4.72 -8.28
N ALA A 58 3.56 -3.80 -9.18
CA ALA A 58 3.28 -2.37 -9.01
C ALA A 58 1.78 -2.07 -8.95
N SER A 59 0.93 -2.95 -9.47
CA SER A 59 -0.51 -2.71 -9.51
C SER A 59 -1.38 -3.94 -9.27
N LYS A 60 -0.80 -5.14 -9.27
CA LYS A 60 -1.55 -6.40 -9.13
C LYS A 60 -1.28 -7.04 -7.77
N TYR A 61 -2.35 -7.29 -7.02
CA TYR A 61 -2.24 -7.85 -5.69
C TYR A 61 -1.52 -9.20 -5.67
N ASP A 62 -1.90 -10.12 -6.56
CA ASP A 62 -1.30 -11.44 -6.65
C ASP A 62 0.20 -11.37 -6.83
N GLU A 63 0.62 -10.54 -7.78
CA GLU A 63 2.04 -10.37 -8.09
C GLU A 63 2.80 -9.76 -6.90
N LEU A 64 2.19 -8.76 -6.26
CA LEU A 64 2.80 -8.15 -5.08
C LEU A 64 2.92 -9.16 -3.94
N ASN A 65 1.88 -9.98 -3.73
CA ASN A 65 1.87 -10.98 -2.67
C ASN A 65 2.99 -12.00 -2.84
N GLN A 66 3.33 -12.33 -4.08
CA GLN A 66 4.42 -13.27 -4.38
C GLN A 66 5.79 -12.70 -4.05
N VAL A 67 5.99 -11.40 -4.22
CA VAL A 67 7.31 -10.77 -4.06
C VAL A 67 7.44 -9.91 -2.82
N ILE A 68 6.38 -9.79 -2.01
CA ILE A 68 6.34 -8.80 -0.92
C ILE A 68 7.51 -8.94 0.05
N ASP A 69 7.94 -10.17 0.33
CA ASP A 69 9.04 -10.40 1.27
C ASP A 69 10.40 -9.98 0.71
N GLU A 70 10.50 -9.83 -0.58
CA GLU A 70 11.71 -9.36 -1.25
C GLU A 70 11.79 -7.83 -1.33
N VAL A 71 10.66 -7.15 -1.12
CA VAL A 71 10.60 -5.69 -1.19
C VAL A 71 11.15 -5.12 0.11
N THR A 72 12.30 -4.48 0.03
CA THR A 72 13.02 -3.96 1.19
C THR A 72 13.36 -2.48 1.10
N ASP A 73 13.13 -1.85 -0.03
CA ASP A 73 13.45 -0.44 -0.26
C ASP A 73 12.24 0.43 0.06
N ILE A 74 12.33 1.19 1.15
CA ILE A 74 11.24 2.06 1.62
C ILE A 74 10.87 3.10 0.57
N SER A 75 11.83 3.77 -0.03
CA SER A 75 11.55 4.80 -1.02
C SER A 75 10.88 4.23 -2.26
N LEU A 76 11.34 3.08 -2.70
CA LEU A 76 10.77 2.40 -3.87
C LEU A 76 9.32 1.99 -3.62
N LEU A 77 9.08 1.38 -2.47
CA LEU A 77 7.73 0.95 -2.09
C LEU A 77 6.81 2.14 -1.86
N GLY A 78 7.29 3.16 -1.16
CA GLY A 78 6.52 4.38 -0.93
C GLY A 78 6.13 5.08 -2.23
N SER A 79 7.05 5.14 -3.17
CA SER A 79 6.77 5.73 -4.49
C SER A 79 5.76 4.92 -5.28
N ALA A 80 5.79 3.59 -5.17
CA ALA A 80 4.79 2.72 -5.79
C ALA A 80 3.40 2.98 -5.18
N ILE A 81 3.32 3.13 -3.87
CA ILE A 81 2.07 3.43 -3.17
C ILE A 81 1.51 4.78 -3.63
N TYR A 82 2.35 5.80 -3.69
CA TYR A 82 1.94 7.13 -4.14
C TYR A 82 1.45 7.10 -5.59
N SER A 83 2.18 6.41 -6.46
CA SER A 83 1.83 6.30 -7.88
C SER A 83 0.50 5.57 -8.07
N GLN A 84 0.26 4.51 -7.32
CA GLN A 84 -0.97 3.74 -7.40
C GLN A 84 -2.16 4.56 -6.86
N TRP A 85 -1.97 5.28 -5.76
CA TRP A 85 -2.98 6.19 -5.23
C TRP A 85 -3.33 7.25 -6.28
N ARG A 86 -2.31 7.83 -6.91
CA ARG A 86 -2.51 8.86 -7.93
C ARG A 86 -3.28 8.31 -9.13
N TYR A 87 -3.02 7.07 -9.51
CA TYR A 87 -3.74 6.42 -10.59
C TYR A 87 -5.25 6.44 -10.31
N PHE A 88 -5.68 6.02 -9.14
CA PHE A 88 -7.10 6.00 -8.79
C PHE A 88 -7.69 7.38 -8.61
N ASN A 89 -6.90 8.34 -8.17
CA ASN A 89 -7.37 9.69 -7.90
C ASN A 89 -7.41 10.58 -9.14
N HIS A 90 -6.64 10.25 -10.17
CA HIS A 90 -6.48 11.13 -11.33
C HIS A 90 -6.81 10.47 -12.65
N TRP A 91 -6.39 9.22 -12.84
CA TRP A 91 -6.49 8.54 -14.13
C TRP A 91 -7.62 7.51 -14.18
N ALA A 92 -8.02 6.94 -13.04
CA ALA A 92 -9.07 5.94 -13.02
C ALA A 92 -10.41 6.57 -13.38
N TYR A 93 -11.20 5.85 -14.16
CA TYR A 93 -12.52 6.29 -14.59
C TYR A 93 -13.47 6.44 -13.40
N ASP A 94 -13.31 5.58 -12.41
CA ASP A 94 -14.11 5.59 -11.20
C ASP A 94 -13.20 5.49 -9.98
N ALA A 95 -13.06 6.61 -9.27
CA ALA A 95 -12.20 6.65 -8.08
C ALA A 95 -12.65 5.67 -6.98
N ALA A 96 -13.94 5.33 -6.94
CA ALA A 96 -14.45 4.37 -5.96
C ALA A 96 -13.85 2.98 -6.14
N SER A 97 -13.29 2.68 -7.32
CA SER A 97 -12.64 1.40 -7.58
C SER A 97 -11.45 1.13 -6.67
N ILE A 98 -10.90 2.15 -6.00
CA ILE A 98 -9.83 1.96 -5.03
C ILE A 98 -10.25 1.04 -3.87
N LEU A 99 -11.56 0.93 -3.61
CA LEU A 99 -12.10 0.08 -2.56
C LEU A 99 -12.47 -1.32 -3.03
N GLU A 100 -12.31 -1.63 -4.31
CA GLU A 100 -12.55 -3.00 -4.81
C GLU A 100 -11.52 -3.96 -4.19
N PHE A 101 -11.93 -5.20 -4.01
CA PHE A 101 -11.16 -6.20 -3.27
C PHE A 101 -9.69 -6.27 -3.65
N GLU A 102 -9.41 -6.38 -4.93
CA GLU A 102 -8.02 -6.52 -5.39
C GLU A 102 -7.21 -5.26 -5.14
N ASN A 103 -7.77 -4.10 -5.46
CA ASN A 103 -7.09 -2.81 -5.29
C ASN A 103 -6.87 -2.50 -3.82
N ARG A 104 -7.90 -2.70 -3.02
CA ARG A 104 -7.83 -2.49 -1.58
C ARG A 104 -6.78 -3.41 -0.93
N SER A 105 -6.76 -4.66 -1.32
CA SER A 105 -5.80 -5.64 -0.81
C SER A 105 -4.37 -5.27 -1.19
N TRP A 106 -4.18 -4.73 -2.37
CA TRP A 106 -2.86 -4.26 -2.79
C TRP A 106 -2.34 -3.18 -1.84
N PHE A 107 -3.18 -2.18 -1.53
CA PHE A 107 -2.79 -1.10 -0.62
C PHE A 107 -2.53 -1.62 0.80
N ILE A 108 -3.39 -2.50 1.30
CA ILE A 108 -3.21 -3.10 2.63
C ILE A 108 -1.88 -3.82 2.71
N LEU A 109 -1.56 -4.62 1.71
CA LEU A 109 -0.32 -5.39 1.68
C LEU A 109 0.90 -4.49 1.57
N ALA A 110 0.86 -3.52 0.66
CA ALA A 110 1.97 -2.60 0.45
C ALA A 110 2.25 -1.74 1.68
N LEU A 111 1.20 -1.18 2.27
CA LEU A 111 1.33 -0.34 3.47
C LEU A 111 1.77 -1.16 4.69
N SER A 112 1.31 -2.40 4.81
CA SER A 112 1.75 -3.29 5.89
C SER A 112 3.23 -3.59 5.76
N ARG A 113 3.70 -3.83 4.55
CA ARG A 113 5.13 -4.06 4.32
C ARG A 113 5.95 -2.82 4.64
N LEU A 114 5.43 -1.65 4.27
CA LEU A 114 6.09 -0.38 4.59
C LEU A 114 6.22 -0.21 6.11
N ALA A 115 5.18 -0.58 6.86
CA ALA A 115 5.21 -0.55 8.32
C ALA A 115 6.26 -1.50 8.88
N VAL A 116 6.37 -2.70 8.32
CA VAL A 116 7.41 -3.67 8.71
C VAL A 116 8.81 -3.09 8.50
N LEU A 117 9.04 -2.49 7.35
CA LEU A 117 10.37 -1.96 6.99
C LEU A 117 10.77 -0.76 7.85
N SER A 118 9.80 0.00 8.33
CA SER A 118 10.05 1.22 9.10
C SER A 118 9.86 1.06 10.60
N GLY A 119 9.36 -0.09 11.06
CA GLY A 119 9.09 -0.34 12.47
C GLY A 119 10.32 -0.74 13.26
N GLU A 120 10.28 -0.48 14.57
CA GLU A 120 11.37 -0.85 15.48
C GLU A 120 11.39 -2.35 15.79
N ASN A 121 10.22 -2.99 15.73
CA ASN A 121 10.09 -4.43 16.00
C ASN A 121 9.44 -5.12 14.80
N PRO A 122 10.25 -5.56 13.82
CA PRO A 122 9.75 -6.19 12.60
C PRO A 122 8.92 -7.45 12.84
N PHE A 123 9.12 -8.17 13.94
CA PHE A 123 8.37 -9.39 14.20
C PHE A 123 6.87 -9.14 14.38
N ILE A 124 6.50 -8.05 15.04
CA ILE A 124 5.10 -7.69 15.22
C ILE A 124 4.44 -7.46 13.87
N PHE A 125 5.10 -6.69 13.00
CA PHE A 125 4.55 -6.35 11.70
C PHE A 125 4.58 -7.53 10.73
N THR A 126 5.55 -8.41 10.85
CA THR A 126 5.58 -9.64 10.04
C THR A 126 4.37 -10.51 10.35
N GLY A 127 4.06 -10.69 11.63
CA GLY A 127 2.87 -11.43 12.04
C GLY A 127 1.59 -10.77 11.54
N GLU A 128 1.51 -9.45 11.59
CA GLU A 128 0.36 -8.72 11.08
C GLU A 128 0.23 -8.89 9.56
N LEU A 129 1.33 -8.86 8.84
CA LEU A 129 1.35 -9.05 7.40
C LEU A 129 0.79 -10.42 7.01
N GLU A 130 1.22 -11.48 7.68
CA GLU A 130 0.69 -12.82 7.44
C GLU A 130 -0.80 -12.90 7.74
N LYS A 131 -1.23 -12.27 8.81
CA LYS A 131 -2.63 -12.21 9.18
C LYS A 131 -3.47 -11.52 8.12
N ILE A 132 -2.95 -10.44 7.54
CA ILE A 132 -3.63 -9.70 6.47
C ILE A 132 -3.78 -10.60 5.24
N ARG A 133 -2.75 -11.34 4.87
CA ARG A 133 -2.81 -12.26 3.72
C ARG A 133 -3.90 -13.31 3.91
N ILE A 134 -3.95 -13.92 5.08
CA ILE A 134 -4.94 -14.94 5.39
C ILE A 134 -6.36 -14.36 5.36
N VAL A 135 -6.55 -13.24 6.02
CA VAL A 135 -7.85 -12.59 6.10
C VAL A 135 -8.31 -12.13 4.71
N SER A 136 -7.43 -11.52 3.93
CA SER A 136 -7.75 -11.06 2.59
C SER A 136 -8.25 -12.20 1.71
N ASN A 137 -7.58 -13.35 1.76
CA ASN A 137 -7.98 -14.51 0.97
C ASN A 137 -9.33 -15.07 1.41
N ARG A 138 -9.57 -15.14 2.71
CA ARG A 138 -10.81 -15.71 3.26
C ARG A 138 -12.02 -14.81 3.05
N LEU A 139 -11.82 -13.51 3.10
CA LEU A 139 -12.90 -12.52 2.99
C LEU A 139 -13.11 -12.00 1.58
N GLY A 140 -12.34 -12.48 0.62
CA GLY A 140 -12.44 -12.02 -0.75
C GLY A 140 -11.74 -10.69 -1.03
N TYR A 141 -10.86 -10.26 -0.14
CA TYR A 141 -10.04 -9.08 -0.39
C TYR A 141 -8.81 -9.40 -1.23
N GLY A 142 -8.54 -10.69 -1.42
CA GLY A 142 -7.48 -11.14 -2.28
C GLY A 142 -7.94 -11.21 -3.73
N PRO A 143 -7.12 -11.80 -4.60
CA PRO A 143 -7.50 -12.00 -5.99
C PRO A 143 -8.76 -12.85 -6.08
N CYS A 144 -9.51 -12.65 -7.14
CA CYS A 144 -10.75 -13.38 -7.36
C CYS A 144 -10.53 -14.88 -7.27
N PRO A 145 -11.38 -15.57 -6.53
CA PRO A 145 -11.31 -17.03 -6.46
C PRO A 145 -11.54 -17.66 -7.82
#